data_584f54482016d3fb72defb70d39c1e74
#
_entry.id   584f54482016d3fb72defb70d39c1e74
#
_cell.length_a   1.000
_cell.length_b   1.000
_cell.length_c   1.000
_cell.angle_alpha   90.00
_cell.angle_beta   90.00
_cell.angle_gamma   90.00
#
_symmetry.space_group_name_H-M   'P 1'
#
loop_
_entity.id
_entity.type
_entity.pdbx_description
1 polymer ?
#
loop_
_entity_poly.entity_id
_entity_poly.type
_entity_poly.pdbx_seq_one_letter_code
_entity_poly.pdbx_strand_id
1 'polypeptide(L)'
;MRGWSAVMVVAALMPVCVWAQVDSTPQTMTDSSKILPDGTAYVTRVVPVPKTVSPEAQAMLARVVSDAAGPKHSIEQERAGIDRWQTGAGEVSKQLYPVNVAAATIAGVPVRVVTPLTIVPEKQNRVLINVHGGGFHVDSGSLTESIPIANLTGTKVISVLYRMAPEHPFPAAVDDTIAVYKEMLKTYPPKNVGIYGTSAGAFLTGEVTAKIKQLGLPMPGATGIFSGAGDFSVAGDSIAMYALDGLSGHLDVPKQYGGDLGDYAGSTNPKDPILSPLQGDLTGFPPTLFITSTRDLLLSGTTIMHRAYLRAGVDAQLVVFEALPHAFWNNPKLPESKEADALMAKFFDTHLGK
;
A
#
# COMPACT_ATOMS: atom_id res chain seq x y z
N MET A 1 42.81 -46.81 -57.93
CA MET A 1 42.24 -47.38 -56.72
C MET A 1 41.43 -46.32 -56.07
N ARG A 2 40.08 -46.50 -56.07
CA ARG A 2 39.16 -45.42 -55.68
C ARG A 2 38.72 -45.73 -54.23
N GLY A 3 39.03 -44.77 -53.33
CA GLY A 3 38.58 -44.80 -51.94
C GLY A 3 37.19 -44.17 -51.81
N TRP A 4 36.27 -44.89 -51.23
CA TRP A 4 34.93 -44.37 -50.88
C TRP A 4 34.95 -43.87 -49.46
N SER A 5 34.64 -42.55 -49.29
CA SER A 5 34.39 -41.97 -47.98
C SER A 5 32.94 -42.11 -47.63
N ALA A 6 32.65 -42.78 -46.53
CA ALA A 6 31.31 -42.91 -45.99
C ALA A 6 30.96 -41.64 -45.19
N VAL A 7 29.89 -40.97 -45.59
CA VAL A 7 29.30 -39.84 -44.85
C VAL A 7 28.33 -40.41 -43.85
N MET A 8 28.65 -40.25 -42.54
CA MET A 8 27.74 -40.55 -41.45
C MET A 8 26.75 -39.39 -41.29
N VAL A 9 25.47 -39.65 -41.55
CA VAL A 9 24.40 -38.72 -41.23
C VAL A 9 24.00 -38.96 -39.77
N VAL A 10 24.32 -38.02 -38.88
CA VAL A 10 23.82 -38.02 -37.51
C VAL A 10 22.45 -37.35 -37.52
N ALA A 11 21.41 -38.17 -37.37
CA ALA A 11 20.05 -37.69 -37.16
C ALA A 11 19.93 -37.15 -35.73
N ALA A 12 19.87 -35.82 -35.55
CA ALA A 12 19.56 -35.20 -34.29
C ALA A 12 18.07 -35.40 -33.97
N LEU A 13 17.79 -36.25 -32.99
CA LEU A 13 16.45 -36.36 -32.37
C LEU A 13 16.21 -35.09 -31.53
N MET A 14 15.42 -34.17 -32.05
CA MET A 14 14.87 -33.08 -31.24
C MET A 14 13.80 -33.65 -30.31
N PRO A 15 13.79 -33.32 -29.02
CA PRO A 15 12.68 -33.69 -28.16
C PRO A 15 11.45 -32.90 -28.60
N VAL A 16 10.39 -33.61 -28.97
CA VAL A 16 9.06 -33.05 -29.18
C VAL A 16 8.56 -32.62 -27.81
N CYS A 17 8.59 -31.35 -27.51
CA CYS A 17 7.85 -30.80 -26.37
C CYS A 17 6.37 -31.04 -26.65
N VAL A 18 5.79 -32.02 -26.04
CA VAL A 18 4.33 -32.21 -25.96
C VAL A 18 3.83 -31.10 -25.06
N TRP A 19 3.30 -30.01 -25.66
CA TRP A 19 2.50 -29.04 -24.95
C TRP A 19 1.24 -29.81 -24.52
N ALA A 20 1.13 -30.09 -23.21
CA ALA A 20 -0.13 -30.51 -22.64
C ALA A 20 -1.13 -29.39 -22.92
N GLN A 21 -2.08 -29.65 -23.83
CA GLN A 21 -3.26 -28.78 -23.95
C GLN A 21 -3.97 -28.85 -22.61
N VAL A 22 -3.90 -27.75 -21.87
CA VAL A 22 -4.79 -27.53 -20.73
C VAL A 22 -6.19 -27.50 -21.34
N ASP A 23 -6.97 -28.51 -20.99
CA ASP A 23 -8.36 -28.66 -21.43
C ASP A 23 -9.14 -27.44 -20.92
N SER A 24 -9.30 -26.44 -21.80
CA SER A 24 -9.97 -25.18 -21.50
C SER A 24 -11.48 -25.29 -21.71
N THR A 25 -12.06 -26.45 -21.46
CA THR A 25 -13.52 -26.54 -21.33
C THR A 25 -13.94 -25.66 -20.15
N PRO A 26 -14.73 -24.59 -20.32
CA PRO A 26 -15.22 -23.82 -19.21
C PRO A 26 -16.00 -24.77 -18.30
N GLN A 27 -15.42 -25.13 -17.16
CA GLN A 27 -16.23 -25.74 -16.09
C GLN A 27 -17.35 -24.73 -15.83
N THR A 28 -18.60 -25.14 -16.07
CA THR A 28 -19.77 -24.35 -15.70
C THR A 28 -19.83 -24.30 -14.17
N MET A 29 -19.04 -23.40 -13.58
CA MET A 29 -19.11 -23.14 -12.14
C MET A 29 -20.44 -22.48 -11.88
N THR A 30 -21.23 -23.09 -11.00
CA THR A 30 -22.48 -22.50 -10.53
C THR A 30 -22.24 -21.80 -9.21
N ASP A 31 -22.95 -20.68 -9.01
CA ASP A 31 -22.98 -20.01 -7.71
C ASP A 31 -23.49 -20.93 -6.64
N SER A 32 -22.85 -20.92 -5.48
CA SER A 32 -23.31 -21.62 -4.29
C SER A 32 -23.05 -20.81 -3.04
N SER A 33 -23.88 -21.05 -2.02
CA SER A 33 -23.73 -20.43 -0.72
C SER A 33 -24.25 -21.38 0.35
N LYS A 34 -23.42 -21.63 1.38
CA LYS A 34 -23.79 -22.38 2.56
C LYS A 34 -23.40 -21.56 3.79
N ILE A 35 -24.38 -21.22 4.61
CA ILE A 35 -24.15 -20.49 5.86
C ILE A 35 -24.26 -21.49 7.03
N LEU A 36 -23.25 -21.50 7.90
CA LEU A 36 -23.22 -22.31 9.11
C LEU A 36 -24.00 -21.63 10.24
N PRO A 37 -24.35 -22.37 11.32
CA PRO A 37 -25.08 -21.80 12.47
C PRO A 37 -24.36 -20.66 13.19
N ASP A 38 -23.02 -20.58 13.08
CA ASP A 38 -22.19 -19.51 13.63
C ASP A 38 -22.09 -18.27 12.71
N GLY A 39 -22.77 -18.30 11.54
CA GLY A 39 -22.76 -17.24 10.55
C GLY A 39 -21.62 -17.36 9.52
N THR A 40 -20.73 -18.33 9.66
CA THR A 40 -19.64 -18.54 8.66
C THR A 40 -20.26 -18.93 7.32
N ALA A 41 -19.86 -18.22 6.25
CA ALA A 41 -20.33 -18.45 4.90
C ALA A 41 -19.25 -19.12 4.03
N TYR A 42 -19.63 -20.21 3.37
CA TYR A 42 -18.87 -20.81 2.26
C TYR A 42 -19.54 -20.41 0.96
N VAL A 43 -18.84 -19.65 0.13
CA VAL A 43 -19.45 -19.11 -1.09
C VAL A 43 -18.57 -19.40 -2.31
N THR A 44 -19.23 -19.75 -3.42
CA THR A 44 -18.63 -19.78 -4.75
C THR A 44 -19.35 -18.74 -5.59
N ARG A 45 -18.63 -17.87 -6.27
CA ARG A 45 -19.18 -16.83 -7.15
C ARG A 45 -18.38 -16.77 -8.44
N VAL A 46 -19.09 -16.61 -9.55
CA VAL A 46 -18.48 -16.28 -10.83
C VAL A 46 -18.47 -14.76 -10.95
N VAL A 47 -17.27 -14.19 -10.93
CA VAL A 47 -17.06 -12.75 -10.98
C VAL A 47 -16.32 -12.41 -12.27
N PRO A 48 -17.00 -11.91 -13.29
CA PRO A 48 -16.33 -11.53 -14.55
C PRO A 48 -15.40 -10.34 -14.34
N VAL A 49 -14.44 -10.16 -15.25
CA VAL A 49 -13.68 -8.91 -15.32
C VAL A 49 -14.65 -7.77 -15.68
N PRO A 50 -14.77 -6.74 -14.84
CA PRO A 50 -15.72 -5.66 -15.07
C PRO A 50 -15.30 -4.80 -16.26
N LYS A 51 -16.28 -4.28 -16.99
CA LYS A 51 -16.05 -3.34 -18.10
C LYS A 51 -16.11 -1.87 -17.66
N THR A 52 -16.30 -1.63 -16.38
CA THR A 52 -16.37 -0.30 -15.75
C THR A 52 -15.00 0.29 -15.43
N VAL A 53 -13.94 -0.49 -15.57
CA VAL A 53 -12.55 -0.06 -15.38
C VAL A 53 -11.83 0.02 -16.73
N SER A 54 -10.68 0.69 -16.77
CA SER A 54 -9.89 0.88 -18.00
C SER A 54 -9.47 -0.45 -18.65
N PRO A 55 -9.17 -0.46 -19.97
CA PRO A 55 -8.61 -1.65 -20.62
C PRO A 55 -7.32 -2.16 -19.96
N GLU A 56 -6.49 -1.26 -19.46
CA GLU A 56 -5.25 -1.59 -18.73
C GLU A 56 -5.55 -2.31 -17.41
N ALA A 57 -6.53 -1.82 -16.66
CA ALA A 57 -6.99 -2.46 -15.43
C ALA A 57 -7.67 -3.80 -15.73
N GLN A 58 -8.48 -3.91 -16.80
CA GLN A 58 -9.06 -5.18 -17.25
C GLN A 58 -7.97 -6.21 -17.57
N ALA A 59 -6.91 -5.81 -18.28
CA ALA A 59 -5.77 -6.67 -18.60
C ALA A 59 -5.01 -7.12 -17.35
N MET A 60 -4.85 -6.22 -16.37
CA MET A 60 -4.25 -6.56 -15.08
C MET A 60 -5.11 -7.57 -14.30
N LEU A 61 -6.42 -7.35 -14.21
CA LEU A 61 -7.36 -8.21 -13.48
C LEU A 61 -7.55 -9.59 -14.15
N ALA A 62 -7.32 -9.68 -15.46
CA ALA A 62 -7.37 -10.94 -16.20
C ALA A 62 -6.11 -11.81 -16.01
N ARG A 63 -5.04 -11.25 -15.41
CA ARG A 63 -3.82 -11.99 -15.15
C ARG A 63 -4.01 -12.99 -14.01
N VAL A 64 -3.73 -14.26 -14.27
CA VAL A 64 -3.77 -15.31 -13.26
C VAL A 64 -2.52 -15.19 -12.37
N VAL A 65 -2.74 -15.11 -11.07
CA VAL A 65 -1.71 -15.20 -10.04
C VAL A 65 -1.89 -16.54 -9.32
N SER A 66 -0.81 -17.19 -8.92
CA SER A 66 -0.87 -18.47 -8.23
C SER A 66 -1.60 -18.38 -6.90
N ASP A 67 -2.52 -19.30 -6.66
CA ASP A 67 -3.21 -19.44 -5.37
C ASP A 67 -2.34 -20.13 -4.31
N ALA A 68 -1.20 -20.71 -4.73
CA ALA A 68 -0.27 -21.34 -3.81
C ALA A 68 0.60 -20.30 -3.12
N ALA A 69 0.85 -20.51 -1.83
CA ALA A 69 1.89 -19.77 -1.14
C ALA A 69 3.23 -19.99 -1.87
N GLY A 70 3.92 -18.90 -2.19
CA GLY A 70 5.24 -18.96 -2.79
C GLY A 70 6.28 -19.63 -1.87
N PRO A 71 7.48 -19.90 -2.37
CA PRO A 71 8.57 -20.38 -1.53
C PRO A 71 8.84 -19.35 -0.43
N LYS A 72 9.10 -19.83 0.79
CA LYS A 72 9.51 -18.95 1.88
C LYS A 72 10.88 -18.36 1.55
N HIS A 73 10.96 -17.05 1.49
CA HIS A 73 12.20 -16.29 1.37
C HIS A 73 12.69 -15.85 2.75
N SER A 74 14.01 -15.60 2.88
CA SER A 74 14.48 -14.86 4.05
C SER A 74 14.04 -13.40 3.93
N ILE A 75 13.95 -12.69 5.05
CA ILE A 75 13.56 -11.27 5.05
C ILE A 75 14.51 -10.42 4.18
N GLU A 76 15.80 -10.75 4.14
CA GLU A 76 16.77 -10.06 3.30
C GLU A 76 16.51 -10.30 1.80
N GLN A 77 16.12 -11.53 1.42
CA GLN A 77 15.76 -11.86 0.04
C GLN A 77 14.49 -11.12 -0.38
N GLU A 78 13.52 -11.04 0.50
CA GLU A 78 12.27 -10.34 0.28
C GLU A 78 12.52 -8.84 0.11
N ARG A 79 13.25 -8.21 1.03
CA ARG A 79 13.66 -6.79 0.95
C ARG A 79 14.40 -6.50 -0.36
N ALA A 80 15.38 -7.33 -0.70
CA ALA A 80 16.12 -7.17 -1.96
C ALA A 80 15.23 -7.32 -3.21
N GLY A 81 14.21 -8.19 -3.16
CA GLY A 81 13.21 -8.35 -4.22
C GLY A 81 12.35 -7.11 -4.39
N ILE A 82 11.81 -6.62 -3.30
CA ILE A 82 10.96 -5.42 -3.27
C ILE A 82 11.75 -4.17 -3.63
N ASP A 83 12.99 -4.02 -3.16
CA ASP A 83 13.86 -2.89 -3.55
C ASP A 83 14.10 -2.81 -5.07
N ARG A 84 14.33 -3.97 -5.71
CA ARG A 84 14.46 -4.01 -7.18
C ARG A 84 13.18 -3.59 -7.88
N TRP A 85 12.03 -4.13 -7.42
CA TRP A 85 10.73 -3.78 -7.98
C TRP A 85 10.43 -2.29 -7.80
N GLN A 86 10.57 -1.77 -6.59
CA GLN A 86 10.31 -0.37 -6.25
C GLN A 86 11.22 0.59 -7.05
N THR A 87 12.51 0.25 -7.19
CA THR A 87 13.44 1.03 -7.99
C THR A 87 12.97 1.11 -9.44
N GLY A 88 12.61 -0.02 -10.05
CA GLY A 88 12.08 -0.06 -11.42
C GLY A 88 10.78 0.73 -11.59
N ALA A 89 9.83 0.56 -10.67
CA ALA A 89 8.58 1.29 -10.68
C ALA A 89 8.79 2.80 -10.44
N GLY A 90 9.73 3.15 -9.56
CA GLY A 90 10.13 4.53 -9.30
C GLY A 90 10.72 5.23 -10.51
N GLU A 91 11.54 4.54 -11.33
CA GLU A 91 12.04 5.10 -12.59
C GLU A 91 10.90 5.38 -13.59
N VAL A 92 9.92 4.48 -13.68
CA VAL A 92 8.71 4.72 -14.50
C VAL A 92 7.93 5.92 -13.95
N SER A 93 7.76 6.00 -12.63
CA SER A 93 7.08 7.14 -11.99
C SER A 93 7.79 8.45 -12.28
N LYS A 94 9.13 8.51 -12.22
CA LYS A 94 9.91 9.73 -12.55
C LYS A 94 9.78 10.17 -14.01
N GLN A 95 9.58 9.24 -14.94
CA GLN A 95 9.29 9.59 -16.33
C GLN A 95 7.93 10.26 -16.50
N LEU A 96 6.93 9.85 -15.72
CA LEU A 96 5.57 10.40 -15.74
C LEU A 96 5.44 11.67 -14.90
N TYR A 97 6.16 11.71 -13.77
CA TYR A 97 6.10 12.75 -12.74
C TYR A 97 7.53 13.21 -12.40
N PRO A 98 8.13 14.09 -13.20
CA PRO A 98 9.52 14.50 -13.03
C PRO A 98 9.78 15.19 -11.68
N VAL A 99 10.73 14.63 -10.92
CA VAL A 99 11.16 15.12 -9.59
C VAL A 99 12.65 14.82 -9.36
N ASN A 100 13.25 15.48 -8.37
CA ASN A 100 14.54 15.10 -7.82
C ASN A 100 14.34 14.21 -6.59
N VAL A 101 15.09 13.12 -6.49
CA VAL A 101 15.11 12.22 -5.33
C VAL A 101 16.51 12.18 -4.75
N ALA A 102 16.63 12.47 -3.47
CA ALA A 102 17.91 12.44 -2.76
C ALA A 102 17.75 11.66 -1.43
N ALA A 103 18.76 10.86 -1.08
CA ALA A 103 18.85 10.27 0.24
C ALA A 103 19.33 11.33 1.25
N ALA A 104 18.77 11.30 2.46
CA ALA A 104 19.16 12.18 3.54
C ALA A 104 18.95 11.49 4.91
N THR A 105 19.33 12.18 5.98
CA THR A 105 19.04 11.76 7.35
C THR A 105 18.39 12.94 8.07
N ILE A 106 17.23 12.71 8.70
CA ILE A 106 16.49 13.72 9.46
C ILE A 106 16.27 13.18 10.88
N ALA A 107 16.71 13.93 11.86
CA ALA A 107 16.66 13.53 13.28
C ALA A 107 17.23 12.10 13.56
N GLY A 108 18.25 11.70 12.81
CA GLY A 108 18.87 10.37 12.90
C GLY A 108 18.16 9.28 12.09
N VAL A 109 17.02 9.58 11.44
CA VAL A 109 16.24 8.63 10.66
C VAL A 109 16.59 8.78 9.16
N PRO A 110 16.92 7.70 8.44
CA PRO A 110 17.09 7.73 6.99
C PRO A 110 15.80 8.14 6.28
N VAL A 111 15.90 8.98 5.26
CA VAL A 111 14.74 9.43 4.47
C VAL A 111 15.11 9.54 3.00
N ARG A 112 14.08 9.50 2.13
CA ARG A 112 14.17 10.00 0.75
C ARG A 112 13.51 11.36 0.70
N VAL A 113 14.23 12.35 0.22
CA VAL A 113 13.72 13.71 -0.03
C VAL A 113 13.33 13.77 -1.50
N VAL A 114 12.03 13.83 -1.76
CA VAL A 114 11.47 13.93 -3.12
C VAL A 114 11.04 15.38 -3.35
N THR A 115 11.70 16.05 -4.28
CA THR A 115 11.52 17.49 -4.52
C THR A 115 11.00 17.71 -5.93
N PRO A 116 9.85 18.38 -6.12
CA PRO A 116 9.39 18.81 -7.44
C PRO A 116 10.46 19.63 -8.16
N LEU A 117 10.48 19.59 -9.49
CA LEU A 117 11.40 20.44 -10.28
C LEU A 117 11.13 21.92 -10.09
N THR A 118 9.88 22.28 -9.78
CA THR A 118 9.46 23.65 -9.50
C THR A 118 8.54 23.66 -8.30
N ILE A 119 8.85 24.52 -7.32
CA ILE A 119 7.96 24.81 -6.18
C ILE A 119 7.57 26.27 -6.26
N VAL A 120 6.28 26.54 -6.46
CA VAL A 120 5.76 27.91 -6.49
C VAL A 120 5.84 28.56 -5.08
N PRO A 121 6.00 29.89 -4.99
CA PRO A 121 6.21 30.57 -3.71
C PRO A 121 5.17 30.23 -2.64
N GLU A 122 3.91 30.06 -3.02
CA GLU A 122 2.78 29.78 -2.13
C GLU A 122 2.88 28.39 -1.47
N LYS A 123 3.69 27.47 -2.05
CA LYS A 123 3.88 26.10 -1.58
C LYS A 123 5.23 25.86 -0.89
N GLN A 124 6.12 26.85 -0.86
CA GLN A 124 7.46 26.72 -0.26
C GLN A 124 7.43 26.38 1.23
N ASN A 125 6.36 26.81 1.93
CA ASN A 125 6.16 26.57 3.35
C ASN A 125 5.37 25.28 3.65
N ARG A 126 5.21 24.38 2.66
CA ARG A 126 4.52 23.10 2.81
C ARG A 126 5.49 21.93 2.75
N VAL A 127 5.19 20.88 3.48
CA VAL A 127 5.89 19.60 3.41
C VAL A 127 4.92 18.46 3.62
N LEU A 128 5.13 17.36 2.90
CA LEU A 128 4.44 16.09 3.10
C LEU A 128 5.41 15.07 3.68
N ILE A 129 4.95 14.28 4.62
CA ILE A 129 5.67 13.14 5.19
C ILE A 129 4.95 11.89 4.67
N ASN A 130 5.68 11.06 3.92
CA ASN A 130 5.22 9.76 3.50
C ASN A 130 5.76 8.70 4.44
N VAL A 131 4.92 7.77 4.83
CA VAL A 131 5.29 6.52 5.51
C VAL A 131 4.85 5.36 4.63
N HIS A 132 5.83 4.63 4.09
CA HIS A 132 5.61 3.66 3.03
C HIS A 132 4.88 2.39 3.47
N GLY A 133 4.26 1.68 2.50
CA GLY A 133 3.69 0.35 2.68
C GLY A 133 4.74 -0.75 2.73
N GLY A 134 4.26 -2.01 2.81
CA GLY A 134 5.12 -3.20 2.79
C GLY A 134 5.06 -4.04 4.08
N GLY A 135 3.89 -4.14 4.72
CA GLY A 135 3.67 -5.02 5.88
C GLY A 135 4.51 -4.69 7.10
N PHE A 136 5.16 -3.54 7.16
CA PHE A 136 6.21 -3.15 8.12
C PHE A 136 7.53 -3.94 7.98
N HIS A 137 7.66 -4.82 6.98
CA HIS A 137 8.84 -5.68 6.77
C HIS A 137 9.72 -5.21 5.62
N VAL A 138 9.12 -4.57 4.62
CA VAL A 138 9.80 -4.10 3.40
C VAL A 138 9.38 -2.68 3.03
N ASP A 139 10.23 -1.97 2.27
CA ASP A 139 9.87 -0.67 1.68
C ASP A 139 9.25 -0.90 0.30
N SER A 140 7.92 -0.93 0.22
CA SER A 140 7.23 -1.11 -1.06
C SER A 140 6.66 0.19 -1.65
N GLY A 141 6.91 1.35 -1.05
CA GLY A 141 6.20 2.58 -1.42
C GLY A 141 7.00 3.87 -1.39
N SER A 142 8.17 3.93 -0.78
CA SER A 142 8.89 5.20 -0.57
C SER A 142 9.16 5.99 -1.86
N LEU A 143 9.21 5.35 -3.02
CA LEU A 143 9.31 6.00 -4.33
C LEU A 143 7.96 6.11 -5.03
N THR A 144 7.22 5.01 -5.15
CA THR A 144 5.96 4.97 -5.91
C THR A 144 4.85 5.80 -5.28
N GLU A 145 4.82 5.92 -3.95
CA GLU A 145 3.85 6.76 -3.24
C GLU A 145 4.28 8.23 -3.17
N SER A 146 5.60 8.53 -3.25
CA SER A 146 6.10 9.90 -3.03
C SER A 146 6.27 10.69 -4.33
N ILE A 147 6.72 10.05 -5.40
CA ILE A 147 7.04 10.73 -6.67
C ILE A 147 5.81 11.39 -7.29
N PRO A 148 4.66 10.69 -7.50
CA PRO A 148 3.47 11.32 -8.06
C PRO A 148 2.97 12.47 -7.19
N ILE A 149 2.91 12.26 -5.89
CA ILE A 149 2.37 13.25 -4.95
C ILE A 149 3.25 14.49 -4.88
N ALA A 150 4.59 14.34 -4.85
CA ALA A 150 5.50 15.48 -4.88
C ALA A 150 5.30 16.32 -6.16
N ASN A 151 5.24 15.67 -7.32
CA ASN A 151 5.06 16.35 -8.59
C ASN A 151 3.71 17.07 -8.68
N LEU A 152 2.61 16.34 -8.42
CA LEU A 152 1.23 16.84 -8.58
C LEU A 152 0.90 17.94 -7.58
N THR A 153 1.37 17.83 -6.33
CA THR A 153 1.17 18.88 -5.33
C THR A 153 2.13 20.06 -5.48
N GLY A 154 3.24 19.88 -6.22
CA GLY A 154 4.33 20.86 -6.21
C GLY A 154 4.93 21.07 -4.81
N THR A 155 4.85 20.07 -3.94
CA THR A 155 5.28 20.12 -2.53
C THR A 155 6.35 19.06 -2.27
N LYS A 156 7.37 19.41 -1.49
CA LYS A 156 8.39 18.46 -1.07
C LYS A 156 7.79 17.32 -0.25
N VAL A 157 8.16 16.08 -0.56
CA VAL A 157 7.82 14.89 0.21
C VAL A 157 9.06 14.33 0.90
N ILE A 158 8.95 14.09 2.20
CA ILE A 158 9.93 13.37 3.01
C ILE A 158 9.38 11.95 3.21
N SER A 159 9.93 10.99 2.48
CA SER A 159 9.57 9.59 2.66
C SER A 159 10.46 8.96 3.73
N VAL A 160 9.86 8.58 4.85
CA VAL A 160 10.55 8.06 6.03
C VAL A 160 10.89 6.60 5.82
N LEU A 161 12.18 6.26 5.86
CA LEU A 161 12.65 4.88 5.84
C LEU A 161 12.75 4.38 7.29
N TYR A 162 11.59 4.19 7.90
CA TYR A 162 11.45 3.83 9.31
C TYR A 162 12.03 2.42 9.58
N ARG A 163 12.43 2.19 10.82
CA ARG A 163 12.89 0.88 11.28
C ARG A 163 11.76 -0.15 11.19
N MET A 164 12.06 -1.28 10.58
CA MET A 164 11.07 -2.30 10.23
C MET A 164 11.14 -3.53 11.12
N ALA A 165 10.02 -4.23 11.21
CA ALA A 165 9.93 -5.57 11.79
C ALA A 165 10.62 -6.61 10.87
N PRO A 166 10.96 -7.80 11.37
CA PRO A 166 10.81 -8.22 12.78
C PRO A 166 11.89 -7.66 13.72
N GLU A 167 12.97 -7.05 13.20
CA GLU A 167 14.12 -6.58 14.02
C GLU A 167 13.71 -5.42 14.94
N HIS A 168 12.77 -4.60 14.50
CA HIS A 168 12.30 -3.42 15.21
C HIS A 168 10.76 -3.36 15.22
N PRO A 169 10.11 -4.13 16.12
CA PRO A 169 8.66 -4.10 16.23
C PRO A 169 8.15 -2.75 16.76
N PHE A 170 6.84 -2.60 16.85
CA PHE A 170 6.20 -1.43 17.46
C PHE A 170 6.82 -1.14 18.85
N PRO A 171 7.10 0.13 19.16
CA PRO A 171 6.72 1.35 18.42
C PRO A 171 7.84 1.95 17.56
N ALA A 172 8.84 1.20 17.11
CA ALA A 172 10.03 1.76 16.45
C ALA A 172 9.69 2.64 15.22
N ALA A 173 8.78 2.21 14.36
CA ALA A 173 8.36 2.98 13.18
C ALA A 173 7.62 4.28 13.56
N VAL A 174 6.81 4.21 14.64
CA VAL A 174 6.12 5.39 15.20
C VAL A 174 7.14 6.40 15.71
N ASP A 175 8.13 5.93 16.49
CA ASP A 175 9.14 6.80 17.09
C ASP A 175 10.00 7.49 16.03
N ASP A 176 10.39 6.77 14.97
CA ASP A 176 11.14 7.34 13.85
C ASP A 176 10.32 8.41 13.11
N THR A 177 9.05 8.14 12.84
CA THR A 177 8.17 9.11 12.16
C THR A 177 7.91 10.33 13.04
N ILE A 178 7.72 10.16 14.34
CA ILE A 178 7.59 11.27 15.31
C ILE A 178 8.87 12.11 15.38
N ALA A 179 10.05 11.49 15.30
CA ALA A 179 11.32 12.22 15.29
C ALA A 179 11.41 13.12 14.04
N VAL A 180 11.06 12.59 12.85
CA VAL A 180 11.01 13.36 11.59
C VAL A 180 9.95 14.46 11.68
N TYR A 181 8.74 14.16 12.19
CA TYR A 181 7.67 15.14 12.34
C TYR A 181 8.09 16.33 13.21
N LYS A 182 8.68 16.06 14.38
CA LYS A 182 9.21 17.11 15.27
C LYS A 182 10.25 17.99 14.58
N GLU A 183 11.10 17.41 13.75
CA GLU A 183 12.09 18.16 12.99
C GLU A 183 11.44 19.05 11.94
N MET A 184 10.41 18.55 11.24
CA MET A 184 9.66 19.35 10.26
C MET A 184 8.94 20.52 10.92
N LEU A 185 8.43 20.37 12.14
CA LEU A 185 7.78 21.47 12.88
C LEU A 185 8.73 22.65 13.21
N LYS A 186 10.04 22.48 13.17
CA LYS A 186 11.00 23.58 13.34
C LYS A 186 11.02 24.53 12.12
N THR A 187 10.62 24.04 10.97
CA THR A 187 10.67 24.77 9.69
C THR A 187 9.28 25.11 9.16
N TYR A 188 8.33 24.19 9.33
CA TYR A 188 6.99 24.30 8.74
C TYR A 188 5.93 24.47 9.82
N PRO A 189 4.99 25.43 9.65
CA PRO A 189 3.82 25.50 10.51
C PRO A 189 3.04 24.19 10.50
N PRO A 190 2.46 23.71 11.61
CA PRO A 190 1.76 22.42 11.67
C PRO A 190 0.69 22.27 10.60
N LYS A 191 -0.09 23.32 10.34
CA LYS A 191 -1.13 23.33 9.29
C LYS A 191 -0.58 23.17 7.86
N ASN A 192 0.73 23.27 7.68
CA ASN A 192 1.42 23.12 6.38
C ASN A 192 2.13 21.77 6.27
N VAL A 193 1.99 20.90 7.26
CA VAL A 193 2.54 19.53 7.26
C VAL A 193 1.41 18.54 7.00
N GLY A 194 1.56 17.68 5.99
CA GLY A 194 0.68 16.54 5.80
C GLY A 194 1.42 15.23 6.09
N ILE A 195 0.69 14.20 6.53
CA ILE A 195 1.23 12.85 6.74
C ILE A 195 0.34 11.86 5.99
N TYR A 196 0.94 10.93 5.25
CA TYR A 196 0.17 9.91 4.53
C TYR A 196 0.96 8.63 4.33
N GLY A 197 0.22 7.55 4.08
CA GLY A 197 0.81 6.28 3.71
C GLY A 197 -0.21 5.29 3.18
N THR A 198 0.32 4.20 2.61
CA THR A 198 -0.43 3.10 2.03
C THR A 198 -0.20 1.82 2.84
N SER A 199 -1.22 0.96 2.98
CA SER A 199 -1.06 -0.36 3.61
C SER A 199 -0.51 -0.24 5.04
N ALA A 200 0.61 -0.86 5.36
CA ALA A 200 1.31 -0.66 6.63
C ALA A 200 1.55 0.82 6.94
N GLY A 201 1.88 1.64 5.94
CA GLY A 201 2.01 3.10 6.10
C GLY A 201 0.69 3.79 6.44
N ALA A 202 -0.43 3.26 6.01
CA ALA A 202 -1.75 3.78 6.38
C ALA A 202 -2.07 3.49 7.85
N PHE A 203 -1.75 2.28 8.36
CA PHE A 203 -1.78 1.99 9.80
C PHE A 203 -0.87 2.96 10.56
N LEU A 204 0.39 3.07 10.12
CA LEU A 204 1.38 3.95 10.75
C LEU A 204 0.95 5.42 10.75
N THR A 205 0.26 5.91 9.70
CA THR A 205 -0.31 7.27 9.67
C THR A 205 -1.32 7.47 10.81
N GLY A 206 -2.18 6.50 11.06
CA GLY A 206 -3.14 6.52 12.18
C GLY A 206 -2.42 6.49 13.53
N GLU A 207 -1.46 5.57 13.69
CA GLU A 207 -0.65 5.41 14.91
C GLU A 207 0.14 6.69 15.25
N VAL A 208 0.80 7.28 14.26
CA VAL A 208 1.54 8.54 14.40
C VAL A 208 0.62 9.69 14.79
N THR A 209 -0.58 9.77 14.18
CA THR A 209 -1.58 10.80 14.53
C THR A 209 -2.04 10.64 15.98
N ALA A 210 -2.31 9.41 16.42
CA ALA A 210 -2.63 9.13 17.82
C ALA A 210 -1.47 9.48 18.76
N LYS A 211 -0.23 9.18 18.35
CA LYS A 211 0.97 9.51 19.13
C LYS A 211 1.22 11.01 19.22
N ILE A 212 0.98 11.77 18.15
CA ILE A 212 1.03 13.24 18.13
C ILE A 212 0.06 13.80 19.18
N LYS A 213 -1.18 13.31 19.21
CA LYS A 213 -2.19 13.67 20.20
C LYS A 213 -1.75 13.34 21.62
N GLN A 214 -1.27 12.09 21.85
CA GLN A 214 -0.78 11.64 23.15
C GLN A 214 0.34 12.54 23.70
N LEU A 215 1.23 12.99 22.81
CA LEU A 215 2.36 13.86 23.18
C LEU A 215 1.99 15.34 23.32
N GLY A 216 0.74 15.71 23.05
CA GLY A 216 0.33 17.12 23.03
C GLY A 216 1.03 17.96 21.98
N LEU A 217 1.54 17.36 20.92
CA LEU A 217 2.15 18.05 19.79
C LEU A 217 1.06 18.71 18.92
N PRO A 218 1.35 19.82 18.22
CA PRO A 218 0.42 20.36 17.24
C PRO A 218 0.08 19.31 16.17
N MET A 219 -1.21 19.21 15.79
CA MET A 219 -1.67 18.31 14.75
C MET A 219 -1.21 18.77 13.36
N PRO A 220 -0.92 17.84 12.43
CA PRO A 220 -0.69 18.19 11.03
C PRO A 220 -1.94 18.77 10.39
N GLY A 221 -1.77 19.50 9.28
CA GLY A 221 -2.88 20.12 8.55
C GLY A 221 -3.81 19.12 7.87
N ALA A 222 -3.31 17.95 7.50
CA ALA A 222 -4.09 16.88 6.85
C ALA A 222 -3.39 15.54 6.95
N THR A 223 -4.15 14.44 6.87
CA THR A 223 -3.62 13.07 6.75
C THR A 223 -4.24 12.31 5.59
N GLY A 224 -3.51 11.31 5.08
CA GLY A 224 -3.97 10.39 4.05
C GLY A 224 -3.80 8.93 4.49
N ILE A 225 -4.88 8.17 4.49
CA ILE A 225 -4.91 6.75 4.90
C ILE A 225 -5.40 5.93 3.72
N PHE A 226 -4.46 5.30 3.00
CA PHE A 226 -4.74 4.65 1.74
C PHE A 226 -4.62 3.13 1.89
N SER A 227 -5.75 2.41 1.76
CA SER A 227 -5.83 0.96 2.01
C SER A 227 -5.26 0.56 3.38
N GLY A 228 -5.88 1.01 4.46
CA GLY A 228 -5.39 0.77 5.83
C GLY A 228 -6.47 0.32 6.79
N ALA A 229 -6.08 0.14 8.04
CA ALA A 229 -6.97 -0.09 9.17
C ALA A 229 -6.42 0.60 10.42
N GLY A 230 -7.21 0.65 11.48
CA GLY A 230 -6.82 1.31 12.72
C GLY A 230 -7.09 0.47 13.96
N ASP A 231 -7.22 -0.86 13.82
CA ASP A 231 -7.45 -1.78 14.92
C ASP A 231 -6.79 -3.13 14.65
N PHE A 232 -5.79 -3.49 15.42
CA PHE A 232 -5.08 -4.75 15.32
C PHE A 232 -5.79 -5.91 16.02
N SER A 233 -6.81 -5.63 16.83
CA SER A 233 -7.52 -6.65 17.60
C SER A 233 -8.57 -7.41 16.80
N VAL A 234 -9.00 -6.86 15.65
CA VAL A 234 -10.03 -7.44 14.79
C VAL A 234 -9.69 -7.25 13.31
N ALA A 235 -9.87 -8.30 12.53
CA ALA A 235 -9.83 -8.24 11.08
C ALA A 235 -11.24 -8.04 10.52
N GLY A 236 -11.37 -7.24 9.46
CA GLY A 236 -12.64 -7.04 8.79
C GLY A 236 -12.94 -8.14 7.75
N ASP A 237 -14.15 -8.13 7.24
CA ASP A 237 -14.69 -9.14 6.32
C ASP A 237 -13.87 -9.29 5.03
N SER A 238 -13.42 -8.17 4.46
CA SER A 238 -12.70 -8.15 3.18
C SER A 238 -11.38 -8.94 3.19
N ILE A 239 -10.74 -9.12 4.36
CA ILE A 239 -9.49 -9.88 4.47
C ILE A 239 -9.72 -11.39 4.26
N ALA A 240 -10.94 -11.86 4.47
CA ALA A 240 -11.35 -13.23 4.17
C ALA A 240 -11.82 -13.42 2.72
N MET A 241 -11.98 -12.33 1.96
CA MET A 241 -12.51 -12.35 0.59
C MET A 241 -11.46 -12.06 -0.47
N TYR A 242 -10.41 -11.29 -0.14
CA TYR A 242 -9.43 -10.79 -1.10
C TYR A 242 -8.00 -11.07 -0.66
N ALA A 243 -7.17 -11.48 -1.63
CA ALA A 243 -5.72 -11.50 -1.52
C ALA A 243 -5.12 -10.13 -1.87
N LEU A 244 -3.80 -9.99 -1.85
CA LEU A 244 -3.12 -8.76 -2.28
C LEU A 244 -3.44 -8.39 -3.74
N ASP A 245 -3.59 -9.39 -4.61
CA ASP A 245 -3.97 -9.22 -6.02
C ASP A 245 -5.50 -9.28 -6.25
N GLY A 246 -6.29 -8.99 -5.23
CA GLY A 246 -7.76 -8.99 -5.28
C GLY A 246 -8.36 -10.39 -5.23
N LEU A 247 -9.04 -10.84 -6.30
CA LEU A 247 -9.62 -12.18 -6.40
C LEU A 247 -8.62 -13.26 -6.83
N SER A 248 -7.38 -12.88 -7.15
CA SER A 248 -6.31 -13.77 -7.58
C SER A 248 -5.17 -13.74 -6.56
N GLY A 249 -4.45 -14.86 -6.43
CA GLY A 249 -3.34 -14.99 -5.49
C GLY A 249 -3.70 -15.77 -4.23
N HIS A 250 -2.71 -15.91 -3.35
CA HIS A 250 -2.88 -16.65 -2.10
C HIS A 250 -3.75 -15.88 -1.11
N LEU A 251 -4.76 -16.55 -0.57
CA LEU A 251 -5.67 -16.02 0.44
C LEU A 251 -5.31 -16.59 1.82
N ASP A 252 -4.79 -15.74 2.69
CA ASP A 252 -4.70 -16.01 4.11
C ASP A 252 -5.96 -15.53 4.81
N VAL A 253 -6.66 -16.42 5.51
CA VAL A 253 -7.87 -16.09 6.27
C VAL A 253 -7.51 -16.04 7.76
N PRO A 254 -6.97 -14.93 8.27
CA PRO A 254 -6.62 -14.81 9.67
C PRO A 254 -7.86 -14.61 10.53
N LYS A 255 -7.87 -15.19 11.71
CA LYS A 255 -8.89 -14.88 12.73
C LYS A 255 -8.74 -13.46 13.29
N GLN A 256 -7.53 -12.93 13.23
CA GLN A 256 -7.14 -11.56 13.57
C GLN A 256 -5.94 -11.20 12.69
N TYR A 257 -5.53 -9.94 12.63
CA TYR A 257 -4.31 -9.58 11.93
C TYR A 257 -3.13 -10.37 12.52
N GLY A 258 -2.52 -11.21 11.67
CA GLY A 258 -1.40 -12.09 11.99
C GLY A 258 -0.27 -11.92 10.96
N GLY A 259 0.65 -12.88 10.88
CA GLY A 259 1.80 -12.81 9.99
C GLY A 259 2.63 -11.55 10.24
N ASP A 260 2.97 -10.84 9.18
CA ASP A 260 3.83 -9.64 9.25
C ASP A 260 3.30 -8.55 10.20
N LEU A 261 1.98 -8.34 10.24
CA LEU A 261 1.36 -7.39 11.18
C LEU A 261 1.48 -7.88 12.62
N GLY A 262 1.47 -9.20 12.86
CA GLY A 262 1.72 -9.79 14.16
C GLY A 262 3.15 -9.58 14.63
N ASP A 263 4.13 -9.75 13.74
CA ASP A 263 5.54 -9.49 14.03
C ASP A 263 5.80 -8.01 14.32
N TYR A 264 5.12 -7.11 13.60
CA TYR A 264 5.19 -5.67 13.89
C TYR A 264 4.58 -5.33 15.26
N ALA A 265 3.40 -5.85 15.58
CA ALA A 265 2.76 -5.60 16.87
C ALA A 265 3.58 -6.18 18.05
N GLY A 266 4.30 -7.27 17.81
CA GLY A 266 5.14 -7.94 18.80
C GLY A 266 4.33 -8.39 20.02
N SER A 267 4.81 -8.06 21.22
CA SER A 267 4.11 -8.36 22.49
C SER A 267 3.14 -7.26 22.93
N THR A 268 2.94 -6.22 22.14
CA THR A 268 2.05 -5.11 22.49
C THR A 268 0.61 -5.57 22.48
N ASN A 269 -0.19 -5.08 23.44
CA ASN A 269 -1.62 -5.36 23.46
C ASN A 269 -2.27 -4.85 22.16
N PRO A 270 -2.95 -5.70 21.38
CA PRO A 270 -3.62 -5.28 20.15
C PRO A 270 -4.65 -4.15 20.33
N LYS A 271 -5.08 -3.88 21.57
CA LYS A 271 -5.96 -2.76 21.92
C LYS A 271 -5.22 -1.54 22.46
N ASP A 272 -3.90 -1.50 22.39
CA ASP A 272 -3.15 -0.28 22.70
C ASP A 272 -3.63 0.87 21.82
N PRO A 273 -4.01 2.04 22.37
CA PRO A 273 -4.63 3.11 21.58
C PRO A 273 -3.66 3.83 20.63
N ILE A 274 -2.37 3.57 20.69
CA ILE A 274 -1.42 4.03 19.66
C ILE A 274 -1.32 3.00 18.54
N LEU A 275 -1.12 1.72 18.87
CA LEU A 275 -1.09 0.64 17.87
C LEU A 275 -2.44 0.50 17.15
N SER A 276 -3.53 0.67 17.88
CA SER A 276 -4.91 0.58 17.40
C SER A 276 -5.66 1.88 17.68
N PRO A 277 -5.52 2.93 16.87
CA PRO A 277 -6.13 4.24 17.10
C PRO A 277 -7.65 4.20 17.30
N LEU A 278 -8.34 3.22 16.74
CA LEU A 278 -9.79 3.03 16.93
C LEU A 278 -10.19 2.63 18.36
N GLN A 279 -9.24 2.21 19.19
CA GLN A 279 -9.43 1.95 20.63
C GLN A 279 -9.22 3.22 21.47
N GLY A 280 -8.76 4.32 20.86
CA GLY A 280 -8.49 5.61 21.49
C GLY A 280 -9.51 6.69 21.16
N ASP A 281 -9.19 7.91 21.56
CA ASP A 281 -9.98 9.11 21.27
C ASP A 281 -9.51 9.78 19.97
N LEU A 282 -10.34 9.77 18.94
CA LEU A 282 -10.10 10.35 17.62
C LEU A 282 -10.50 11.83 17.51
N THR A 283 -11.07 12.43 18.55
CA THR A 283 -11.49 13.83 18.49
C THR A 283 -10.29 14.76 18.23
N GLY A 284 -10.48 15.75 17.37
CA GLY A 284 -9.41 16.68 17.01
C GLY A 284 -8.33 16.12 16.07
N PHE A 285 -8.54 14.94 15.51
CA PHE A 285 -7.71 14.46 14.41
C PHE A 285 -7.86 15.38 13.18
N PRO A 286 -6.83 15.51 12.35
CA PRO A 286 -6.86 16.42 11.20
C PRO A 286 -7.81 15.93 10.11
N PRO A 287 -8.20 16.79 9.16
CA PRO A 287 -8.87 16.39 7.93
C PRO A 287 -8.16 15.20 7.29
N THR A 288 -8.89 14.15 6.91
CA THR A 288 -8.33 12.88 6.48
C THR A 288 -8.99 12.37 5.21
N LEU A 289 -8.16 12.03 4.20
CA LEU A 289 -8.60 11.30 3.02
C LEU A 289 -8.34 9.81 3.18
N PHE A 290 -9.37 9.02 2.95
CA PHE A 290 -9.32 7.57 2.84
C PHE A 290 -9.49 7.16 1.37
N ILE A 291 -8.63 6.26 0.87
CA ILE A 291 -8.78 5.65 -0.46
C ILE A 291 -8.64 4.13 -0.32
N THR A 292 -9.51 3.39 -0.99
CA THR A 292 -9.48 1.93 -1.09
C THR A 292 -10.16 1.50 -2.40
N SER A 293 -10.38 0.21 -2.57
CA SER A 293 -11.13 -0.33 -3.72
C SER A 293 -12.01 -1.50 -3.32
N THR A 294 -12.93 -1.90 -4.21
CA THR A 294 -13.90 -2.95 -3.91
C THR A 294 -13.31 -4.37 -3.89
N ARG A 295 -12.06 -4.58 -4.33
CA ARG A 295 -11.32 -5.86 -4.20
C ARG A 295 -10.04 -5.73 -3.37
N ASP A 296 -10.03 -4.76 -2.47
CA ASP A 296 -8.92 -4.55 -1.54
C ASP A 296 -9.14 -5.36 -0.25
N LEU A 297 -8.13 -6.14 0.16
CA LEU A 297 -8.22 -6.92 1.40
C LEU A 297 -8.40 -6.03 2.65
N LEU A 298 -8.00 -4.75 2.59
CA LEU A 298 -8.18 -3.78 3.67
C LEU A 298 -9.41 -2.86 3.51
N LEU A 299 -10.31 -3.15 2.55
CA LEU A 299 -11.54 -2.38 2.36
C LEU A 299 -12.34 -2.24 3.65
N SER A 300 -12.57 -3.34 4.40
CA SER A 300 -13.29 -3.31 5.67
C SER A 300 -12.57 -2.43 6.70
N GLY A 301 -11.27 -2.59 6.85
CA GLY A 301 -10.47 -1.78 7.77
C GLY A 301 -10.58 -0.29 7.47
N THR A 302 -10.42 0.09 6.20
CA THR A 302 -10.52 1.47 5.72
C THR A 302 -11.91 2.06 5.96
N THR A 303 -12.98 1.32 5.65
CA THR A 303 -14.36 1.81 5.83
C THR A 303 -14.77 1.90 7.30
N ILE A 304 -14.31 0.97 8.15
CA ILE A 304 -14.53 1.01 9.59
C ILE A 304 -13.84 2.24 10.19
N MET A 305 -12.58 2.48 9.80
CA MET A 305 -11.79 3.62 10.27
C MET A 305 -12.42 4.96 9.83
N HIS A 306 -12.77 5.10 8.55
CA HIS A 306 -13.46 6.28 8.03
C HIS A 306 -14.73 6.61 8.84
N ARG A 307 -15.59 5.61 9.08
CA ARG A 307 -16.82 5.81 9.88
C ARG A 307 -16.53 6.20 11.34
N ALA A 308 -15.43 5.71 11.92
CA ALA A 308 -15.02 6.11 13.26
C ALA A 308 -14.58 7.57 13.32
N TYR A 309 -13.83 8.02 12.31
CA TYR A 309 -13.44 9.44 12.17
C TYR A 309 -14.66 10.35 12.03
N LEU A 310 -15.63 9.99 11.18
CA LEU A 310 -16.88 10.76 11.06
C LEU A 310 -17.63 10.84 12.41
N ARG A 311 -17.72 9.73 13.18
CA ARG A 311 -18.34 9.76 14.51
C ARG A 311 -17.62 10.64 15.51
N ALA A 312 -16.30 10.79 15.36
CA ALA A 312 -15.48 11.69 16.17
C ALA A 312 -15.52 13.17 15.72
N GLY A 313 -16.31 13.47 14.68
CA GLY A 313 -16.42 14.83 14.14
C GLY A 313 -15.26 15.28 13.27
N VAL A 314 -14.42 14.34 12.81
CA VAL A 314 -13.31 14.63 11.89
C VAL A 314 -13.86 14.85 10.47
N ASP A 315 -13.33 15.85 9.76
CA ASP A 315 -13.55 16.00 8.31
C ASP A 315 -12.87 14.83 7.57
N ALA A 316 -13.64 13.81 7.27
CA ALA A 316 -13.16 12.56 6.69
C ALA A 316 -13.83 12.29 5.34
N GLN A 317 -13.02 12.15 4.29
CA GLN A 317 -13.46 11.84 2.93
C GLN A 317 -13.07 10.41 2.58
N LEU A 318 -13.94 9.68 1.87
CA LEU A 318 -13.68 8.32 1.40
C LEU A 318 -13.90 8.23 -0.11
N VAL A 319 -12.90 7.69 -0.80
CA VAL A 319 -13.00 7.31 -2.21
C VAL A 319 -12.79 5.80 -2.34
N VAL A 320 -13.71 5.12 -3.02
CA VAL A 320 -13.64 3.67 -3.26
C VAL A 320 -13.62 3.42 -4.76
N PHE A 321 -12.52 2.86 -5.26
CA PHE A 321 -12.38 2.49 -6.66
C PHE A 321 -13.01 1.13 -6.94
N GLU A 322 -13.48 0.95 -8.18
CA GLU A 322 -14.09 -0.30 -8.64
C GLU A 322 -13.02 -1.37 -8.91
N ALA A 323 -13.23 -2.57 -8.35
CA ALA A 323 -12.60 -3.84 -8.74
C ALA A 323 -11.05 -3.92 -8.69
N LEU A 324 -10.36 -2.90 -8.28
CA LEU A 324 -8.89 -2.90 -8.27
C LEU A 324 -8.36 -3.61 -7.00
N PRO A 325 -7.16 -4.21 -7.06
CA PRO A 325 -6.55 -4.86 -5.92
C PRO A 325 -5.96 -3.85 -4.94
N HIS A 326 -5.37 -4.38 -3.87
CA HIS A 326 -4.68 -3.60 -2.85
C HIS A 326 -3.60 -2.68 -3.43
N ALA A 327 -3.57 -1.43 -2.98
CA ALA A 327 -2.54 -0.44 -3.34
C ALA A 327 -2.30 -0.30 -4.86
N PHE A 328 -3.34 -0.41 -5.67
CA PHE A 328 -3.26 -0.40 -7.15
C PHE A 328 -2.55 0.85 -7.70
N TRP A 329 -2.59 1.98 -6.99
CA TRP A 329 -1.92 3.23 -7.39
C TRP A 329 -0.39 3.12 -7.44
N ASN A 330 0.22 2.10 -6.84
CA ASN A 330 1.64 1.80 -7.00
C ASN A 330 2.01 1.32 -8.42
N ASN A 331 1.01 1.06 -9.29
CA ASN A 331 1.22 0.84 -10.71
C ASN A 331 0.98 2.15 -11.50
N PRO A 332 2.02 2.94 -11.79
CA PRO A 332 1.87 4.27 -12.38
C PRO A 332 1.32 4.27 -13.82
N LYS A 333 1.18 3.08 -14.44
CA LYS A 333 0.69 2.95 -15.82
C LYS A 333 -0.84 2.89 -15.91
N LEU A 334 -1.54 2.60 -14.81
CA LEU A 334 -3.00 2.54 -14.82
C LEU A 334 -3.62 3.93 -14.86
N PRO A 335 -4.64 4.17 -15.66
CA PRO A 335 -5.43 5.40 -15.62
C PRO A 335 -6.01 5.68 -14.23
N GLU A 336 -6.52 4.64 -13.55
CA GLU A 336 -7.09 4.74 -12.21
C GLU A 336 -6.04 5.12 -11.15
N SER A 337 -4.78 4.72 -11.32
CA SER A 337 -3.69 5.15 -10.45
C SER A 337 -3.44 6.65 -10.58
N LYS A 338 -3.45 7.17 -11.81
CA LYS A 338 -3.31 8.61 -12.06
C LYS A 338 -4.48 9.41 -11.47
N GLU A 339 -5.69 8.86 -11.52
CA GLU A 339 -6.87 9.45 -10.90
C GLU A 339 -6.73 9.46 -9.37
N ALA A 340 -6.30 8.35 -8.76
CA ALA A 340 -6.07 8.26 -7.31
C ALA A 340 -5.00 9.27 -6.86
N ASP A 341 -3.85 9.33 -7.56
CA ASP A 341 -2.78 10.28 -7.28
C ASP A 341 -3.28 11.74 -7.37
N ALA A 342 -4.08 12.05 -8.38
CA ALA A 342 -4.67 13.39 -8.55
C ALA A 342 -5.64 13.74 -7.41
N LEU A 343 -6.45 12.80 -6.94
CA LEU A 343 -7.35 12.98 -5.79
C LEU A 343 -6.56 13.19 -4.49
N MET A 344 -5.51 12.41 -4.26
CA MET A 344 -4.60 12.59 -3.12
C MET A 344 -3.96 13.98 -3.14
N ALA A 345 -3.41 14.38 -4.29
CA ALA A 345 -2.78 15.68 -4.45
C ALA A 345 -3.77 16.84 -4.23
N LYS A 346 -4.95 16.75 -4.83
CA LYS A 346 -6.02 17.75 -4.67
C LYS A 346 -6.45 17.90 -3.21
N PHE A 347 -6.54 16.79 -2.48
CA PHE A 347 -6.89 16.83 -1.06
C PHE A 347 -5.85 17.59 -0.25
N PHE A 348 -4.56 17.29 -0.40
CA PHE A 348 -3.50 18.02 0.29
C PHE A 348 -3.44 19.49 -0.12
N ASP A 349 -3.60 19.80 -1.41
CA ASP A 349 -3.66 21.20 -1.87
C ASP A 349 -4.85 21.97 -1.28
N THR A 350 -5.94 21.28 -0.98
CA THR A 350 -7.12 21.90 -0.37
C THR A 350 -6.95 22.19 1.12
N HIS A 351 -6.23 21.33 1.84
CA HIS A 351 -6.19 21.36 3.31
C HIS A 351 -4.88 21.93 3.89
N LEU A 352 -3.79 21.98 3.12
CA LEU A 352 -2.52 22.51 3.62
C LEU A 352 -2.35 24.00 3.33
N GLY A 353 -1.91 24.74 4.35
CA GLY A 353 -1.39 26.10 4.20
C GLY A 353 -2.43 27.15 3.89
N LYS A 354 -3.62 26.99 4.36
CA LYS A 354 -4.65 28.04 4.34
C LYS A 354 -4.73 28.76 5.64
#